data_74a404956aa7e3276cf2ca05003764cd
#
_entry.id   74a404956aa7e3276cf2ca05003764cd
#
_cell.length_a   1.000
_cell.length_b   1.000
_cell.length_c   1.000
_cell.angle_alpha   90.00
_cell.angle_beta   90.00
_cell.angle_gamma   90.00
#
_symmetry.space_group_name_H-M   'P 1'
#
loop_
_entity.id
_entity.type
_entity.pdbx_description
1 polymer ?
#
loop_
_entity_poly.entity_id
_entity_poly.type
_entity_poly.pdbx_seq_one_letter_code
_entity_poly.pdbx_strand_id
1 'polypeptide(L)'
;MADQNQPQIVIHTQYIKDFSFENPNAPQALISAEGQPEIEINVNVSANPQEQERFFEVVLSITANAKREDNQLFIAELSYAAVISIDQAVEDRHIHPLVMIEGPRMVFPFARHILSSITQAGGFMPLNIQPIDFVRIYQAGMESRNANQAVAADNDCLLYTSDAADDLVG
;
A
#
# COMPACT_ATOMS: atom_id res chain seq x y z
N MET A 1 -33.29 16.74 12.13
CA MET A 1 -33.07 16.01 10.86
C MET A 1 -31.59 16.06 10.59
N ALA A 2 -30.91 14.94 10.71
CA ALA A 2 -29.49 14.87 10.33
C ALA A 2 -29.42 15.10 8.83
N ASP A 3 -28.56 16.05 8.45
CA ASP A 3 -28.32 16.41 7.06
C ASP A 3 -27.68 15.19 6.37
N GLN A 4 -28.49 14.44 5.61
CA GLN A 4 -28.08 13.19 4.94
C GLN A 4 -27.05 13.43 3.81
N ASN A 5 -26.47 14.63 3.74
CA ASN A 5 -25.60 15.03 2.65
C ASN A 5 -24.14 15.37 3.10
N GLN A 6 -23.77 15.00 4.32
CA GLN A 6 -22.37 15.16 4.73
C GLN A 6 -21.54 13.94 4.28
N PRO A 7 -20.35 14.16 3.71
CA PRO A 7 -19.48 13.05 3.32
C PRO A 7 -19.03 12.27 4.56
N GLN A 8 -19.06 10.94 4.47
CA GLN A 8 -18.61 10.07 5.55
C GLN A 8 -17.10 10.21 5.83
N ILE A 9 -16.34 10.65 4.84
CA ILE A 9 -14.90 10.88 4.90
C ILE A 9 -14.60 12.27 4.39
N VAL A 10 -13.73 12.98 5.12
CA VAL A 10 -13.19 14.28 4.69
C VAL A 10 -11.67 14.17 4.60
N ILE A 11 -11.11 14.57 3.47
CA ILE A 11 -9.66 14.72 3.31
C ILE A 11 -9.27 16.12 3.77
N HIS A 12 -8.37 16.22 4.76
CA HIS A 12 -7.86 17.48 5.28
C HIS A 12 -6.60 17.93 4.56
N THR A 13 -5.71 16.98 4.28
CA THR A 13 -4.46 17.22 3.54
C THR A 13 -4.01 15.94 2.85
N GLN A 14 -3.24 16.09 1.80
CA GLN A 14 -2.62 14.97 1.10
C GLN A 14 -1.22 15.37 0.63
N TYR A 15 -0.29 14.42 0.64
CA TYR A 15 1.11 14.71 0.41
C TYR A 15 1.91 13.48 0.01
N ILE A 16 3.04 13.71 -0.63
CA ILE A 16 4.06 12.68 -0.82
C ILE A 16 4.78 12.52 0.52
N LYS A 17 4.72 11.33 1.10
CA LYS A 17 5.41 11.01 2.35
C LYS A 17 6.84 10.53 2.08
N ASP A 18 7.03 9.73 1.05
CA ASP A 18 8.32 9.25 0.59
C ASP A 18 8.26 8.93 -0.91
N PHE A 19 9.38 9.18 -1.59
CA PHE A 19 9.47 8.96 -3.03
C PHE A 19 10.90 8.66 -3.44
N SER A 20 11.08 7.63 -4.26
CA SER A 20 12.35 7.35 -4.93
C SER A 20 12.13 6.88 -6.36
N PHE A 21 13.00 7.30 -7.25
CA PHE A 21 13.05 6.85 -8.63
C PHE A 21 14.48 6.56 -9.02
N GLU A 22 14.74 5.34 -9.49
CA GLU A 22 16.04 4.90 -9.94
C GLU A 22 16.00 4.47 -11.40
N ASN A 23 16.98 4.93 -12.16
CA ASN A 23 17.18 4.61 -13.58
C ASN A 23 18.63 4.11 -13.76
N PRO A 24 18.96 2.89 -13.26
CA PRO A 24 20.33 2.47 -13.04
C PRO A 24 21.10 2.18 -14.33
N ASN A 25 20.43 1.85 -15.42
CA ASN A 25 21.04 1.48 -16.70
C ASN A 25 20.84 2.53 -17.80
N ALA A 26 20.52 3.77 -17.41
CA ALA A 26 20.53 4.90 -18.33
C ALA A 26 21.97 5.29 -18.66
N PRO A 27 22.28 5.74 -19.90
CA PRO A 27 21.36 5.94 -21.00
C PRO A 27 21.08 4.68 -21.85
N GLN A 28 21.80 3.59 -21.66
CA GLN A 28 21.72 2.40 -22.52
C GLN A 28 20.30 1.80 -22.55
N ALA A 29 19.63 1.72 -21.42
CA ALA A 29 18.25 1.20 -21.32
C ALA A 29 17.24 2.03 -22.12
N LEU A 30 17.55 3.31 -22.37
CA LEU A 30 16.70 4.22 -23.13
C LEU A 30 16.98 4.16 -24.65
N ILE A 31 18.18 3.78 -25.03
CA ILE A 31 18.63 3.71 -26.44
C ILE A 31 18.27 2.36 -27.06
N SER A 32 18.40 1.27 -26.30
CA SER A 32 18.12 -0.09 -26.73
C SER A 32 16.63 -0.40 -26.52
N ALA A 33 15.80 -0.13 -27.51
CA ALA A 33 14.36 -0.26 -27.40
C ALA A 33 13.79 -1.62 -27.82
N GLU A 34 14.59 -2.68 -27.88
CA GLU A 34 14.12 -4.01 -28.26
C GLU A 34 13.48 -4.76 -27.10
N GLY A 35 12.31 -5.34 -27.35
CA GLY A 35 11.54 -6.13 -26.39
C GLY A 35 10.58 -5.28 -25.53
N GLN A 36 9.53 -5.93 -25.02
CA GLN A 36 8.57 -5.30 -24.13
C GLN A 36 9.05 -5.39 -22.67
N PRO A 37 8.94 -4.30 -21.90
CA PRO A 37 9.26 -4.35 -20.48
C PRO A 37 8.22 -5.17 -19.69
N GLU A 38 8.70 -5.90 -18.71
CA GLU A 38 7.87 -6.50 -17.66
C GLU A 38 7.83 -5.55 -16.48
N ILE A 39 6.62 -5.23 -16.02
CA ILE A 39 6.42 -4.30 -14.90
C ILE A 39 5.71 -5.04 -13.78
N GLU A 40 6.36 -5.12 -12.64
CA GLU A 40 5.81 -5.63 -11.40
C GLU A 40 5.34 -4.47 -10.52
N ILE A 41 4.07 -4.51 -10.12
CA ILE A 41 3.48 -3.49 -9.25
C ILE A 41 3.12 -4.14 -7.92
N ASN A 42 3.64 -3.58 -6.83
CA ASN A 42 3.27 -3.95 -5.48
C ASN A 42 2.56 -2.78 -4.80
N VAL A 43 1.45 -3.07 -4.14
CA VAL A 43 0.62 -2.07 -3.47
C VAL A 43 0.44 -2.46 -2.02
N ASN A 44 0.65 -1.52 -1.12
CA ASN A 44 0.41 -1.67 0.31
C ASN A 44 -0.37 -0.47 0.84
N VAL A 45 -1.28 -0.73 1.76
CA VAL A 45 -2.07 0.30 2.45
C VAL A 45 -1.87 0.17 3.93
N SER A 46 -1.62 1.30 4.59
CA SER A 46 -1.59 1.38 6.05
C SER A 46 -2.40 2.59 6.53
N ALA A 47 -2.90 2.51 7.74
CA ALA A 47 -3.62 3.60 8.37
C ALA A 47 -3.16 3.74 9.82
N ASN A 48 -2.84 4.96 10.21
CA ASN A 48 -2.35 5.29 11.54
C ASN A 48 -3.32 6.27 12.21
N PRO A 49 -3.91 5.89 13.36
CA PRO A 49 -4.74 6.84 14.13
C PRO A 49 -3.93 8.07 14.51
N GLN A 50 -4.56 9.23 14.48
CA GLN A 50 -3.97 10.50 14.90
C GLN A 50 -4.40 10.84 16.34
N GLU A 51 -3.81 11.86 16.91
CA GLU A 51 -4.17 12.34 18.26
C GLU A 51 -5.64 12.75 18.36
N GLN A 52 -6.17 13.34 17.31
CA GLN A 52 -7.57 13.71 17.24
C GLN A 52 -8.43 12.48 16.93
N GLU A 53 -9.48 12.29 17.71
CA GLU A 53 -10.42 11.18 17.55
C GLU A 53 -11.00 11.14 16.13
N ARG A 54 -11.09 9.95 15.54
CA ARG A 54 -11.60 9.69 14.18
C ARG A 54 -10.77 10.33 13.06
N PHE A 55 -9.54 10.75 13.35
CA PHE A 55 -8.56 11.17 12.35
C PHE A 55 -7.54 10.08 12.09
N PHE A 56 -7.23 9.86 10.83
CA PHE A 56 -6.28 8.84 10.38
C PHE A 56 -5.35 9.37 9.31
N GLU A 57 -4.09 9.01 9.40
CA GLU A 57 -3.17 9.10 8.26
C GLU A 57 -3.28 7.81 7.46
N VAL A 58 -3.78 7.89 6.25
CA VAL A 58 -3.80 6.76 5.30
C VAL A 58 -2.60 6.89 4.39
N VAL A 59 -1.80 5.83 4.30
CA VAL A 59 -0.61 5.79 3.44
C VAL A 59 -0.81 4.70 2.38
N LEU A 60 -0.79 5.12 1.13
CA LEU A 60 -0.78 4.26 -0.04
C LEU A 60 0.66 4.15 -0.56
N SER A 61 1.25 2.98 -0.45
CA SER A 61 2.59 2.71 -0.94
C SER A 61 2.52 1.86 -2.21
N ILE A 62 3.15 2.34 -3.27
CA ILE A 62 3.20 1.68 -4.57
C ILE A 62 4.66 1.56 -4.99
N THR A 63 5.09 0.34 -5.28
CA THR A 63 6.39 0.04 -5.87
C THR A 63 6.18 -0.46 -7.29
N ALA A 64 6.86 0.14 -8.25
CA ALA A 64 6.89 -0.28 -9.63
C ALA A 64 8.31 -0.66 -10.03
N ASN A 65 8.49 -1.90 -10.42
CA ASN A 65 9.78 -2.45 -10.85
C ASN A 65 9.68 -2.88 -12.32
N ALA A 66 10.43 -2.22 -13.18
CA ALA A 66 10.41 -2.51 -14.61
C ALA A 66 11.72 -3.15 -15.06
N LYS A 67 11.61 -4.28 -15.75
CA LYS A 67 12.72 -5.03 -16.32
C LYS A 67 12.45 -5.34 -17.79
N ARG A 68 13.54 -5.42 -18.56
CA ARG A 68 13.52 -5.96 -19.91
C ARG A 68 14.56 -7.07 -19.97
N GLU A 69 14.09 -8.33 -20.09
CA GLU A 69 14.95 -9.49 -19.88
C GLU A 69 15.63 -9.42 -18.50
N ASP A 70 16.95 -9.49 -18.43
CA ASP A 70 17.69 -9.38 -17.18
C ASP A 70 18.12 -7.94 -16.81
N ASN A 71 17.73 -6.95 -17.64
CA ASN A 71 18.12 -5.56 -17.45
C ASN A 71 17.07 -4.77 -16.65
N GLN A 72 17.48 -4.19 -15.53
CA GLN A 72 16.67 -3.25 -14.77
C GLN A 72 16.48 -1.96 -15.57
N LEU A 73 15.23 -1.59 -15.82
CA LEU A 73 14.89 -0.33 -16.50
C LEU A 73 14.74 0.79 -15.48
N PHE A 74 13.79 0.67 -14.59
CA PHE A 74 13.58 1.59 -13.49
C PHE A 74 13.01 0.91 -12.27
N ILE A 75 13.20 1.54 -11.13
CA ILE A 75 12.52 1.24 -9.87
C ILE A 75 11.91 2.54 -9.36
N ALA A 76 10.60 2.56 -9.18
CA ALA A 76 9.88 3.68 -8.60
C ALA A 76 9.18 3.25 -7.31
N GLU A 77 9.41 3.96 -6.23
CA GLU A 77 8.77 3.73 -4.94
C GLU A 77 8.09 5.03 -4.49
N LEU A 78 6.81 4.96 -4.22
CA LEU A 78 6.01 6.11 -3.80
C LEU A 78 5.19 5.73 -2.58
N SER A 79 5.28 6.53 -1.52
CA SER A 79 4.35 6.54 -0.40
C SER A 79 3.58 7.85 -0.43
N TYR A 80 2.32 7.78 -0.80
CA TYR A 80 1.41 8.91 -0.89
C TYR A 80 0.40 8.83 0.25
N ALA A 81 0.25 9.90 1.00
CA ALA A 81 -0.53 9.92 2.22
C ALA A 81 -1.63 10.98 2.20
N ALA A 82 -2.65 10.74 2.99
CA ALA A 82 -3.68 11.72 3.31
C ALA A 82 -4.06 11.65 4.78
N VAL A 83 -4.33 12.79 5.38
CA VAL A 83 -5.00 12.86 6.67
C VAL A 83 -6.49 13.00 6.41
N ILE A 84 -7.25 12.03 6.90
CA ILE A 84 -8.69 11.96 6.74
C ILE A 84 -9.40 11.96 8.08
N SER A 85 -10.62 12.43 8.12
CA SER A 85 -11.50 12.26 9.27
C SER A 85 -12.77 11.51 8.87
N ILE A 86 -13.30 10.77 9.82
CA ILE A 86 -14.52 9.98 9.67
C ILE A 86 -15.66 10.65 10.43
N ASP A 87 -16.81 10.78 9.77
CA ASP A 87 -18.00 11.39 10.36
C ASP A 87 -18.46 10.65 11.62
N GLN A 88 -19.00 11.40 12.60
CA GLN A 88 -19.50 10.85 13.86
C GLN A 88 -20.69 9.89 13.70
N ALA A 89 -21.44 10.00 12.61
CA ALA A 89 -22.56 9.12 12.31
C ALA A 89 -22.13 7.70 11.86
N VAL A 90 -20.86 7.52 11.51
CA VAL A 90 -20.31 6.21 11.13
C VAL A 90 -20.10 5.35 12.38
N GLU A 91 -20.72 4.17 12.42
CA GLU A 91 -20.54 3.23 13.52
C GLU A 91 -19.09 2.73 13.60
N ASP A 92 -18.56 2.55 14.81
CA ASP A 92 -17.16 2.20 15.06
C ASP A 92 -16.70 0.95 14.31
N ARG A 93 -17.56 -0.06 14.16
CA ARG A 93 -17.26 -1.29 13.40
C ARG A 93 -17.00 -1.06 11.91
N HIS A 94 -17.47 0.05 11.36
CA HIS A 94 -17.33 0.40 9.94
C HIS A 94 -16.14 1.35 9.68
N ILE A 95 -15.53 1.90 10.72
CA ILE A 95 -14.43 2.86 10.58
C ILE A 95 -13.22 2.21 9.91
N HIS A 96 -12.75 1.08 10.42
CA HIS A 96 -11.54 0.44 9.89
C HIS A 96 -11.66 0.04 8.41
N PRO A 97 -12.71 -0.68 7.97
CA PRO A 97 -12.87 -0.98 6.54
C PRO A 97 -13.05 0.29 5.69
N LEU A 98 -13.76 1.30 6.19
CA LEU A 98 -13.95 2.56 5.47
C LEU A 98 -12.61 3.29 5.26
N VAL A 99 -11.79 3.40 6.29
CA VAL A 99 -10.45 4.02 6.22
C VAL A 99 -9.53 3.26 5.27
N MET A 100 -9.51 1.94 5.35
CA MET A 100 -8.59 1.09 4.60
C MET A 100 -9.00 0.82 3.14
N ILE A 101 -10.25 1.08 2.79
CA ILE A 101 -10.77 0.88 1.43
C ILE A 101 -11.00 2.22 0.74
N GLU A 102 -11.81 3.10 1.32
CA GLU A 102 -12.13 4.38 0.69
C GLU A 102 -10.99 5.39 0.79
N GLY A 103 -10.20 5.37 1.87
CA GLY A 103 -9.04 6.23 2.03
C GLY A 103 -8.06 6.11 0.86
N PRO A 104 -7.49 4.91 0.61
CA PRO A 104 -6.57 4.74 -0.52
C PRO A 104 -7.26 4.91 -1.88
N ARG A 105 -8.54 4.57 -2.01
CA ARG A 105 -9.29 4.80 -3.26
C ARG A 105 -9.35 6.27 -3.63
N MET A 106 -9.50 7.15 -2.65
CA MET A 106 -9.57 8.60 -2.87
C MET A 106 -8.22 9.19 -3.28
N VAL A 107 -7.11 8.67 -2.79
CA VAL A 107 -5.76 9.20 -3.08
C VAL A 107 -5.09 8.51 -4.26
N PHE A 108 -5.56 7.36 -4.68
CA PHE A 108 -4.97 6.58 -5.78
C PHE A 108 -4.82 7.35 -7.09
N PRO A 109 -5.79 8.15 -7.58
CA PRO A 109 -5.62 8.92 -8.80
C PRO A 109 -4.43 9.87 -8.77
N PHE A 110 -4.11 10.44 -7.62
CA PHE A 110 -2.97 11.32 -7.44
C PHE A 110 -1.65 10.56 -7.44
N ALA A 111 -1.58 9.43 -6.72
CA ALA A 111 -0.43 8.55 -6.72
C ALA A 111 -0.14 8.01 -8.12
N ARG A 112 -1.16 7.58 -8.85
CA ARG A 112 -1.06 7.13 -10.24
C ARG A 112 -0.48 8.22 -11.14
N HIS A 113 -0.96 9.45 -11.00
CA HIS A 113 -0.47 10.58 -11.79
C HIS A 113 1.02 10.85 -11.53
N ILE A 114 1.45 10.80 -10.28
CA ILE A 114 2.86 11.00 -9.92
C ILE A 114 3.74 9.93 -10.57
N LEU A 115 3.37 8.66 -10.48
CA LEU A 115 4.13 7.56 -11.08
C LEU A 115 4.16 7.63 -12.60
N SER A 116 3.05 8.01 -13.24
CA SER A 116 3.00 8.26 -14.68
C SER A 116 3.93 9.38 -15.11
N SER A 117 3.92 10.49 -14.38
CA SER A 117 4.73 11.67 -14.67
C SER A 117 6.23 11.41 -14.48
N ILE A 118 6.61 10.70 -13.42
CA ILE A 118 8.03 10.45 -13.14
C ILE A 118 8.64 9.43 -14.10
N THR A 119 7.90 8.41 -14.50
CA THR A 119 8.39 7.45 -15.50
C THR A 119 8.59 8.13 -16.85
N GLN A 120 7.69 9.02 -17.24
CA GLN A 120 7.86 9.84 -18.45
C GLN A 120 9.08 10.77 -18.32
N ALA A 121 9.26 11.43 -17.19
CA ALA A 121 10.42 12.27 -16.93
C ALA A 121 11.73 11.44 -16.92
N GLY A 122 11.67 10.16 -16.55
CA GLY A 122 12.78 9.22 -16.61
C GLY A 122 13.15 8.74 -18.02
N GLY A 123 12.40 9.16 -19.04
CA GLY A 123 12.64 8.80 -20.44
C GLY A 123 11.89 7.54 -20.90
N PHE A 124 10.99 7.00 -20.10
CA PHE A 124 10.19 5.83 -20.43
C PHE A 124 8.77 6.21 -20.89
N MET A 125 8.03 5.24 -21.40
CA MET A 125 6.58 5.41 -21.60
C MET A 125 5.91 5.66 -20.25
N PRO A 126 4.91 6.58 -20.18
CA PRO A 126 4.19 6.82 -18.93
C PRO A 126 3.60 5.53 -18.36
N LEU A 127 3.88 5.25 -17.09
CA LEU A 127 3.31 4.10 -16.41
C LEU A 127 1.83 4.37 -16.09
N ASN A 128 0.94 3.61 -16.69
CA ASN A 128 -0.49 3.70 -16.44
C ASN A 128 -0.94 2.48 -15.62
N ILE A 129 -1.08 2.69 -14.32
CA ILE A 129 -1.55 1.64 -13.41
C ILE A 129 -3.07 1.49 -13.56
N GLN A 130 -3.53 0.27 -13.78
CA GLN A 130 -4.95 -0.04 -13.82
C GLN A 130 -5.62 0.22 -12.47
N PRO A 131 -6.94 0.49 -12.43
CA PRO A 131 -7.65 0.66 -11.17
C PRO A 131 -7.41 -0.51 -10.23
N ILE A 132 -7.13 -0.19 -8.97
CA ILE A 132 -6.82 -1.18 -7.92
C ILE A 132 -8.10 -1.51 -7.16
N ASP A 133 -8.32 -2.80 -6.91
CA ASP A 133 -9.40 -3.29 -6.05
C ASP A 133 -8.94 -3.27 -4.58
N PHE A 134 -9.20 -2.17 -3.90
CA PHE A 134 -8.81 -1.98 -2.50
C PHE A 134 -9.63 -2.85 -1.53
N VAL A 135 -10.83 -3.28 -1.90
CA VAL A 135 -11.61 -4.26 -1.12
C VAL A 135 -10.86 -5.58 -1.06
N ARG A 136 -10.33 -6.03 -2.18
CA ARG A 136 -9.57 -7.27 -2.29
C ARG A 136 -8.27 -7.22 -1.50
N ILE A 137 -7.55 -6.09 -1.56
CA ILE A 137 -6.33 -5.86 -0.76
C ILE A 137 -6.67 -5.91 0.74
N TYR A 138 -7.75 -5.26 1.15
CA TYR A 138 -8.20 -5.27 2.54
C TYR A 138 -8.54 -6.68 3.03
N GLN A 139 -9.29 -7.45 2.25
CA GLN A 139 -9.65 -8.83 2.59
C GLN A 139 -8.41 -9.72 2.70
N ALA A 140 -7.49 -9.65 1.74
CA ALA A 140 -6.23 -10.40 1.78
C ALA A 140 -5.38 -10.04 3.01
N GLY A 141 -5.34 -8.77 3.40
CA GLY A 141 -4.66 -8.31 4.60
C GLY A 141 -5.27 -8.86 5.88
N MET A 142 -6.59 -8.96 5.95
CA MET A 142 -7.30 -9.56 7.09
C MET A 142 -7.05 -11.05 7.20
N GLU A 143 -7.07 -11.78 6.10
CA GLU A 143 -6.77 -13.21 6.04
C GLU A 143 -5.33 -13.49 6.51
N SER A 144 -4.36 -12.71 6.07
CA SER A 144 -2.96 -12.81 6.48
C SER A 144 -2.77 -12.58 7.97
N ARG A 145 -3.48 -11.61 8.56
CA ARG A 145 -3.46 -11.36 10.01
C ARG A 145 -4.02 -12.53 10.80
N ASN A 146 -5.14 -13.08 10.36
CA ASN A 146 -5.77 -14.24 11.01
C ASN A 146 -4.88 -15.48 10.92
N ALA A 147 -4.24 -15.72 9.77
CA ALA A 147 -3.30 -16.82 9.59
C ALA A 147 -2.05 -16.66 10.48
N ASN A 148 -1.48 -15.47 10.60
CA ASN A 148 -0.33 -15.20 11.47
C ASN A 148 -0.67 -15.35 12.95
N GLN A 149 -1.88 -14.97 13.37
CA GLN A 149 -2.35 -15.20 14.74
C GLN A 149 -2.51 -16.69 15.06
N ALA A 150 -3.03 -17.47 14.11
CA ALA A 150 -3.15 -18.92 14.26
C ALA A 150 -1.77 -19.59 14.34
N VAL A 151 -0.82 -19.18 13.50
CA VAL A 151 0.57 -19.70 13.52
C VAL A 151 1.30 -19.30 14.80
N ALA A 152 1.08 -18.10 15.31
CA ALA A 152 1.66 -17.67 16.58
C ALA A 152 1.10 -18.50 17.77
N ALA A 153 -0.19 -18.81 17.76
CA ALA A 153 -0.79 -19.68 18.76
C ALA A 153 -0.26 -21.12 18.70
N ASP A 154 -0.06 -21.66 17.49
CA ASP A 154 0.52 -22.98 17.27
C ASP A 154 2.02 -23.01 17.66
N ASN A 155 2.76 -21.94 17.38
CA ASN A 155 4.17 -21.83 17.79
C ASN A 155 4.33 -21.70 19.30
N ASP A 156 3.44 -21.03 19.99
CA ASP A 156 3.45 -21.00 21.47
C ASP A 156 3.21 -22.39 22.06
N CYS A 157 2.32 -23.18 21.46
CA CYS A 157 2.13 -24.57 21.83
C CYS A 157 3.37 -25.43 21.54
N LEU A 158 4.05 -25.22 20.41
CA LEU A 158 5.26 -25.96 20.03
C LEU A 158 6.47 -25.55 20.86
N LEU A 159 6.60 -24.27 21.22
CA LEU A 159 7.64 -23.79 22.14
C LEU A 159 7.49 -24.39 23.53
N TYR A 160 6.27 -24.56 24.05
CA TYR A 160 6.00 -25.20 25.33
C TYR A 160 6.36 -26.68 25.32
N THR A 161 6.06 -27.41 24.24
CA THR A 161 6.45 -28.83 24.09
C THR A 161 7.95 -29.02 23.85
N SER A 162 8.63 -28.08 23.22
CA SER A 162 10.07 -28.10 23.01
C SER A 162 10.84 -27.79 24.30
N ASP A 163 10.37 -26.87 25.12
CA ASP A 163 10.92 -26.61 26.45
C ASP A 163 10.78 -27.83 27.38
N ALA A 164 9.65 -28.54 27.34
CA ALA A 164 9.45 -29.76 28.08
C ALA A 164 10.35 -30.91 27.60
N ALA A 165 10.70 -30.95 26.29
CA ALA A 165 11.63 -31.91 25.72
C ALA A 165 13.09 -31.61 26.07
N ASP A 166 13.48 -30.34 26.15
CA ASP A 166 14.81 -29.90 26.56
C ASP A 166 15.07 -30.21 28.06
N ASP A 167 14.07 -30.02 28.92
CA ASP A 167 14.14 -30.38 30.34
C ASP A 167 14.30 -31.90 30.57
N LEU A 168 13.83 -32.72 29.62
CA LEU A 168 13.97 -34.19 29.69
C LEU A 168 15.33 -34.67 29.16
N VAL A 169 16.04 -33.90 28.38
CA VAL A 169 17.36 -34.24 27.79
C VAL A 169 18.51 -33.62 28.58
N GLY A 170 18.21 -32.62 29.39
CA GLY A 170 19.14 -32.00 30.31
C GLY A 170 19.20 -32.77 31.64
#